data_d4c7bd7fa6bdbcd5bbda00d4383ba5ee
#
_entry.id   d4c7bd7fa6bdbcd5bbda00d4383ba5ee
#
_cell.length_a   1.000
_cell.length_b   1.000
_cell.length_c   1.000
_cell.angle_alpha   90.00
_cell.angle_beta   90.00
_cell.angle_gamma   90.00
#
_symmetry.space_group_name_H-M   'P 1'
#
loop_
_entity.id
_entity.type
_entity.pdbx_description
1 polymer ?
#
loop_
_entity_poly.entity_id
_entity_poly.type
_entity_poly.pdbx_seq_one_letter_code
_entity_poly.pdbx_strand_id
1 'polypeptide(L)'
;MAKVRTRFAPSPTGFMHIGNTRTALFNWLWAQKLGGKFMLRIDDTDKQRSKKEYEDVIRDNLKWLGLVWSEEARQSARFERYNEVTARLKAEGRIYACYETPEELEFKRKRALSKGLPPIYDRQALRNTAEDIAKYEAEGRKPHYRFKLLPGEIKWNDMVRGEVCYEAEKLSDPIVIREDGSFLYHLPSVIAVSYTHLRAHETLS
;
A
#
# COMPACT_ATOMS: atom_id res chain seq x y z
N MET A 1 -0.09 -4.92 29.05
CA MET A 1 0.61 -4.64 27.77
C MET A 1 -0.16 -5.28 26.64
N ALA A 2 -0.35 -4.58 25.50
CA ALA A 2 -0.97 -5.19 24.32
C ALA A 2 -0.09 -6.36 23.85
N LYS A 3 -0.72 -7.54 23.60
CA LYS A 3 0.03 -8.70 23.09
C LYS A 3 0.58 -8.34 21.71
N VAL A 4 1.86 -8.64 21.47
CA VAL A 4 2.50 -8.43 20.18
C VAL A 4 1.76 -9.22 19.09
N ARG A 5 1.56 -8.59 17.95
CA ARG A 5 1.00 -9.23 16.77
C ARG A 5 1.88 -8.89 15.57
N THR A 6 2.40 -9.91 14.91
CA THR A 6 3.17 -9.77 13.69
C THR A 6 2.42 -10.32 12.49
N ARG A 7 2.84 -10.00 11.30
CA ARG A 7 2.14 -10.39 10.07
C ARG A 7 3.12 -10.75 8.96
N PHE A 8 2.79 -11.82 8.24
CA PHE A 8 3.32 -12.08 6.92
C PHE A 8 2.21 -11.86 5.88
N ALA A 9 2.45 -11.03 4.87
CA ALA A 9 1.42 -10.59 3.92
C ALA A 9 1.85 -10.79 2.47
N PRO A 10 1.98 -12.05 2.01
CA PRO A 10 2.39 -12.35 0.65
C PRO A 10 1.27 -12.08 -0.36
N SER A 11 1.67 -11.59 -1.55
CA SER A 11 0.78 -11.56 -2.72
C SER A 11 0.90 -12.89 -3.47
N PRO A 12 -0.21 -13.59 -3.78
CA PRO A 12 -0.20 -14.89 -4.43
C PRO A 12 -0.05 -14.74 -5.95
N THR A 13 1.00 -14.03 -6.40
CA THR A 13 1.30 -13.72 -7.80
C THR A 13 2.42 -14.58 -8.38
N GLY A 14 2.95 -15.52 -7.59
CA GLY A 14 4.02 -16.46 -7.92
C GLY A 14 4.38 -17.32 -6.74
N PHE A 15 5.37 -18.21 -6.94
CA PHE A 15 5.87 -19.08 -5.89
C PHE A 15 6.67 -18.30 -4.83
N MET A 16 6.65 -18.82 -3.59
CA MET A 16 7.49 -18.28 -2.53
C MET A 16 8.97 -18.50 -2.86
N HIS A 17 9.78 -17.49 -2.59
CA HIS A 17 11.24 -17.58 -2.65
C HIS A 17 11.86 -17.30 -1.28
N ILE A 18 13.15 -17.55 -1.15
CA ILE A 18 13.87 -17.45 0.13
C ILE A 18 13.72 -16.09 0.79
N GLY A 19 13.59 -15.00 0.03
CA GLY A 19 13.35 -13.65 0.57
C GLY A 19 12.00 -13.54 1.28
N ASN A 20 10.93 -14.10 0.72
CA ASN A 20 9.61 -14.17 1.36
C ASN A 20 9.67 -15.01 2.63
N THR A 21 10.32 -16.19 2.54
CA THR A 21 10.51 -17.11 3.66
C THR A 21 11.23 -16.44 4.82
N ARG A 22 12.31 -15.70 4.54
CA ARG A 22 13.05 -14.95 5.56
C ARG A 22 12.14 -13.96 6.29
N THR A 23 11.33 -13.20 5.55
CA THR A 23 10.39 -12.23 6.15
C THR A 23 9.36 -12.94 7.04
N ALA A 24 8.79 -14.06 6.57
CA ALA A 24 7.85 -14.87 7.37
C ALA A 24 8.51 -15.39 8.66
N LEU A 25 9.74 -15.93 8.54
CA LEU A 25 10.49 -16.49 9.66
C LEU A 25 10.78 -15.44 10.75
N PHE A 26 11.27 -14.25 10.39
CA PHE A 26 11.55 -13.20 11.36
C PHE A 26 10.29 -12.74 12.09
N ASN A 27 9.19 -12.55 11.38
CA ASN A 27 7.92 -12.16 11.99
C ASN A 27 7.38 -13.26 12.92
N TRP A 28 7.49 -14.53 12.53
CA TRP A 28 7.09 -15.66 13.36
C TRP A 28 7.95 -15.78 14.61
N LEU A 29 9.29 -15.75 14.49
CA LEU A 29 10.22 -15.81 15.62
C LEU A 29 9.97 -14.67 16.61
N TRP A 30 9.71 -13.46 16.14
CA TRP A 30 9.42 -12.31 16.99
C TRP A 30 8.12 -12.51 17.76
N ALA A 31 7.06 -12.99 17.11
CA ALA A 31 5.81 -13.33 17.76
C ALA A 31 6.02 -14.41 18.84
N GLN A 32 6.75 -15.50 18.53
CA GLN A 32 7.04 -16.56 19.48
C GLN A 32 7.82 -16.06 20.70
N LYS A 33 8.89 -15.31 20.45
CA LYS A 33 9.75 -14.74 21.53
C LYS A 33 8.96 -13.92 22.53
N LEU A 34 7.93 -13.20 22.08
CA LEU A 34 7.15 -12.29 22.93
C LEU A 34 5.79 -12.87 23.35
N GLY A 35 5.52 -14.17 23.13
CA GLY A 35 4.24 -14.80 23.42
C GLY A 35 3.06 -14.15 22.68
N GLY A 36 3.35 -13.58 21.50
CA GLY A 36 2.40 -12.87 20.67
C GLY A 36 1.68 -13.75 19.65
N LYS A 37 1.07 -13.12 18.65
CA LYS A 37 0.36 -13.77 17.55
C LYS A 37 1.06 -13.52 16.22
N PHE A 38 1.15 -14.55 15.40
CA PHE A 38 1.59 -14.45 14.00
C PHE A 38 0.39 -14.62 13.07
N MET A 39 0.18 -13.67 12.16
CA MET A 39 -0.93 -13.62 11.23
C MET A 39 -0.44 -13.86 9.80
N LEU A 40 -1.18 -14.66 9.03
CA LEU A 40 -1.07 -14.74 7.58
C LEU A 40 -2.15 -13.85 6.94
N ARG A 41 -1.75 -12.89 6.07
CA ARG A 41 -2.68 -12.11 5.27
C ARG A 41 -2.38 -12.30 3.80
N ILE A 42 -3.31 -12.84 3.05
CA ILE A 42 -3.17 -12.99 1.60
C ILE A 42 -3.51 -11.66 0.93
N ASP A 43 -2.51 -11.03 0.30
CA ASP A 43 -2.65 -9.75 -0.38
C ASP A 43 -2.97 -9.99 -1.88
N ASP A 44 -4.22 -10.36 -2.15
CA ASP A 44 -4.77 -10.78 -3.44
C ASP A 44 -5.53 -9.66 -4.18
N THR A 45 -5.09 -8.42 -4.00
CA THR A 45 -5.72 -7.25 -4.65
C THR A 45 -5.45 -7.17 -6.15
N ASP A 46 -4.39 -7.79 -6.64
CA ASP A 46 -4.07 -7.93 -8.06
C ASP A 46 -4.80 -9.14 -8.64
N LYS A 47 -6.03 -8.92 -9.09
CA LYS A 47 -6.89 -10.00 -9.62
C LYS A 47 -6.36 -10.70 -10.86
N GLN A 48 -5.51 -10.03 -11.66
CA GLN A 48 -4.98 -10.60 -12.88
C GLN A 48 -3.86 -11.62 -12.61
N ARG A 49 -3.01 -11.34 -11.61
CA ARG A 49 -1.85 -12.17 -11.30
C ARG A 49 -2.06 -13.10 -10.11
N SER A 50 -3.03 -12.82 -9.23
CA SER A 50 -3.33 -13.66 -8.08
C SER A 50 -3.99 -14.97 -8.49
N LYS A 51 -3.42 -16.10 -8.05
CA LYS A 51 -3.95 -17.43 -8.33
C LYS A 51 -4.09 -18.23 -7.05
N LYS A 52 -5.17 -19.03 -6.98
CA LYS A 52 -5.41 -19.92 -5.83
C LYS A 52 -4.28 -20.93 -5.62
N GLU A 53 -3.71 -21.44 -6.69
CA GLU A 53 -2.55 -22.32 -6.65
C GLU A 53 -1.39 -21.75 -5.83
N TYR A 54 -1.05 -20.46 -6.04
CA TYR A 54 0.02 -19.82 -5.29
C TYR A 54 -0.34 -19.59 -3.82
N GLU A 55 -1.60 -19.37 -3.52
CA GLU A 55 -2.05 -19.28 -2.12
C GLU A 55 -1.87 -20.60 -1.39
N ASP A 56 -2.26 -21.70 -2.03
CA ASP A 56 -2.16 -23.05 -1.45
C ASP A 56 -0.67 -23.39 -1.21
N VAL A 57 0.20 -23.12 -2.19
CA VAL A 57 1.66 -23.28 -2.05
C VAL A 57 2.24 -22.41 -0.92
N ILE A 58 1.77 -21.17 -0.74
CA ILE A 58 2.20 -20.32 0.37
C ILE A 58 1.87 -21.00 1.71
N ARG A 59 0.65 -21.51 1.88
CA ARG A 59 0.24 -22.19 3.12
C ARG A 59 1.03 -23.45 3.36
N ASP A 60 1.23 -24.27 2.33
CA ASP A 60 1.96 -25.52 2.43
C ASP A 60 3.44 -25.30 2.77
N ASN A 61 4.08 -24.32 2.14
CA ASN A 61 5.46 -23.95 2.46
C ASN A 61 5.62 -23.45 3.91
N LEU A 62 4.69 -22.62 4.39
CA LEU A 62 4.71 -22.16 5.78
C LEU A 62 4.53 -23.32 6.76
N LYS A 63 3.60 -24.25 6.48
CA LYS A 63 3.40 -25.47 7.30
C LYS A 63 4.64 -26.36 7.29
N TRP A 64 5.23 -26.59 6.11
CA TRP A 64 6.45 -27.39 5.98
C TRP A 64 7.62 -26.82 6.78
N LEU A 65 7.72 -25.48 6.85
CA LEU A 65 8.71 -24.77 7.67
C LEU A 65 8.35 -24.73 9.16
N GLY A 66 7.21 -25.25 9.59
CA GLY A 66 6.72 -25.15 10.97
C GLY A 66 6.28 -23.75 11.39
N LEU A 67 6.06 -22.84 10.45
CA LEU A 67 5.64 -21.46 10.73
C LEU A 67 4.11 -21.40 10.86
N VAL A 68 3.60 -21.83 12.01
CA VAL A 68 2.15 -21.87 12.29
C VAL A 68 1.64 -20.47 12.57
N TRP A 69 0.53 -20.10 11.91
CA TRP A 69 -0.18 -18.83 12.13
C TRP A 69 -1.47 -19.05 12.92
N SER A 70 -1.81 -18.08 13.76
CA SER A 70 -3.02 -18.12 14.62
C SER A 70 -4.23 -17.42 14.00
N GLU A 71 -4.01 -16.59 13.00
CA GLU A 71 -5.05 -15.79 12.33
C GLU A 71 -4.75 -15.71 10.83
N GLU A 72 -5.82 -15.74 10.04
CA GLU A 72 -5.71 -15.54 8.58
C GLU A 72 -6.72 -14.49 8.12
N ALA A 73 -6.27 -13.64 7.18
CA ALA A 73 -7.11 -12.66 6.51
C ALA A 73 -6.83 -12.64 5.01
N ARG A 74 -7.78 -12.11 4.24
CA ARG A 74 -7.67 -11.93 2.79
C ARG A 74 -8.06 -10.50 2.43
N GLN A 75 -7.27 -9.84 1.61
CA GLN A 75 -7.55 -8.46 1.20
C GLN A 75 -8.79 -8.34 0.33
N SER A 76 -9.01 -9.27 -0.61
CA SER A 76 -10.19 -9.26 -1.49
C SER A 76 -11.52 -9.38 -0.75
N ALA A 77 -11.53 -9.98 0.44
CA ALA A 77 -12.75 -10.09 1.27
C ALA A 77 -13.16 -8.76 1.94
N ARG A 78 -12.40 -7.68 1.73
CA ARG A 78 -12.56 -6.38 2.40
C ARG A 78 -12.81 -5.21 1.44
N PHE A 79 -13.12 -5.46 0.18
CA PHE A 79 -13.32 -4.39 -0.82
C PHE A 79 -14.41 -3.39 -0.45
N GLU A 80 -15.51 -3.83 0.19
CA GLU A 80 -16.55 -2.91 0.68
C GLU A 80 -15.97 -1.89 1.65
N ARG A 81 -15.16 -2.35 2.62
CA ARG A 81 -14.49 -1.46 3.56
C ARG A 81 -13.53 -0.49 2.88
N TYR A 82 -12.82 -0.94 1.83
CA TYR A 82 -11.92 -0.05 1.08
C TYR A 82 -12.70 1.01 0.32
N ASN A 83 -13.85 0.66 -0.26
CA ASN A 83 -14.74 1.60 -0.93
C ASN A 83 -15.30 2.64 0.05
N GLU A 84 -15.79 2.23 1.22
CA GLU A 84 -16.28 3.14 2.27
C GLU A 84 -15.21 4.15 2.71
N VAL A 85 -14.00 3.65 3.04
CA VAL A 85 -12.89 4.52 3.47
C VAL A 85 -12.48 5.46 2.34
N THR A 86 -12.44 4.96 1.11
CA THR A 86 -12.12 5.76 -0.07
C THR A 86 -13.13 6.88 -0.28
N ALA A 87 -14.43 6.59 -0.17
CA ALA A 87 -15.49 7.59 -0.31
C ALA A 87 -15.35 8.68 0.76
N ARG A 88 -15.08 8.30 2.00
CA ARG A 88 -14.80 9.25 3.08
C ARG A 88 -13.58 10.13 2.79
N LEU A 89 -12.46 9.53 2.40
CA LEU A 89 -11.24 10.26 2.10
C LEU A 89 -11.37 11.19 0.88
N LYS A 90 -12.21 10.83 -0.10
CA LYS A 90 -12.59 11.74 -1.21
C LYS A 90 -13.40 12.93 -0.70
N ALA A 91 -14.40 12.69 0.14
CA ALA A 91 -15.23 13.76 0.73
C ALA A 91 -14.41 14.71 1.62
N GLU A 92 -13.38 14.19 2.31
CA GLU A 92 -12.43 14.98 3.12
C GLU A 92 -11.35 15.68 2.27
N GLY A 93 -11.35 15.55 0.94
CA GLY A 93 -10.33 16.12 0.05
C GLY A 93 -8.94 15.52 0.22
N ARG A 94 -8.84 14.33 0.86
CA ARG A 94 -7.58 13.60 1.06
C ARG A 94 -7.22 12.71 -0.12
N ILE A 95 -8.19 12.33 -0.93
CA ILE A 95 -8.01 11.63 -2.21
C ILE A 95 -8.59 12.51 -3.32
N TYR A 96 -7.81 12.77 -4.37
CA TYR A 96 -8.19 13.62 -5.48
C TYR A 96 -7.92 12.97 -6.83
N ALA A 97 -8.71 13.36 -7.83
CA ALA A 97 -8.63 12.85 -9.19
C ALA A 97 -7.48 13.49 -9.97
N CYS A 98 -6.78 12.68 -10.75
CA CYS A 98 -5.71 13.09 -11.66
C CYS A 98 -5.98 12.51 -13.04
N TYR A 99 -5.92 13.35 -14.08
CA TYR A 99 -6.21 12.98 -15.47
C TYR A 99 -4.94 12.94 -16.35
N GLU A 100 -3.75 13.19 -15.77
CA GLU A 100 -2.50 13.12 -16.50
C GLU A 100 -2.21 11.70 -16.96
N THR A 101 -1.80 11.58 -18.23
CA THR A 101 -1.40 10.29 -18.80
C THR A 101 -0.02 9.85 -18.29
N PRO A 102 0.32 8.56 -18.43
CA PRO A 102 1.67 8.06 -18.11
C PRO A 102 2.78 8.82 -18.84
N GLU A 103 2.55 9.20 -20.10
CA GLU A 103 3.48 9.94 -20.93
C GLU A 103 3.69 11.38 -20.41
N GLU A 104 2.61 12.05 -20.04
CA GLU A 104 2.65 13.40 -19.43
C GLU A 104 3.42 13.38 -18.09
N LEU A 105 3.17 12.37 -17.27
CA LEU A 105 3.88 12.20 -15.98
C LEU A 105 5.37 11.90 -16.19
N GLU A 106 5.71 11.04 -17.16
CA GLU A 106 7.09 10.73 -17.46
C GLU A 106 7.83 11.94 -18.08
N PHE A 107 7.16 12.72 -18.91
CA PHE A 107 7.71 13.98 -19.43
C PHE A 107 8.03 14.97 -18.29
N LYS A 108 7.09 15.17 -17.35
CA LYS A 108 7.31 16.01 -16.16
C LYS A 108 8.49 15.51 -15.33
N ARG A 109 8.58 14.19 -15.13
CA ARG A 109 9.68 13.54 -14.41
C ARG A 109 11.03 13.81 -15.08
N LYS A 110 11.15 13.58 -16.39
CA LYS A 110 12.37 13.83 -17.15
C LYS A 110 12.77 15.30 -17.10
N ARG A 111 11.79 16.20 -17.22
CA ARG A 111 12.03 17.65 -17.14
C ARG A 111 12.54 18.08 -15.75
N ALA A 112 12.05 17.49 -14.67
CA ALA A 112 12.57 17.77 -13.33
C ALA A 112 14.02 17.31 -13.20
N LEU A 113 14.30 16.06 -13.60
CA LEU A 113 15.64 15.48 -13.55
C LEU A 113 16.67 16.26 -14.41
N SER A 114 16.29 16.72 -15.61
CA SER A 114 17.18 17.53 -16.45
C SER A 114 17.56 18.90 -15.83
N LYS A 115 16.76 19.36 -14.87
CA LYS A 115 17.03 20.58 -14.10
C LYS A 115 17.72 20.30 -12.75
N GLY A 116 18.14 19.07 -12.48
CA GLY A 116 18.73 18.66 -11.21
C GLY A 116 17.73 18.67 -10.05
N LEU A 117 16.42 18.70 -10.32
CA LEU A 117 15.38 18.71 -9.31
C LEU A 117 14.88 17.29 -9.05
N PRO A 118 14.46 16.96 -7.79
CA PRO A 118 13.84 15.69 -7.49
C PRO A 118 12.51 15.54 -8.26
N PRO A 119 12.18 14.37 -8.79
CA PRO A 119 10.99 14.14 -9.59
C PRO A 119 9.73 14.00 -8.74
N ILE A 120 9.43 15.02 -7.94
CA ILE A 120 8.25 15.09 -7.09
C ILE A 120 7.05 15.53 -7.94
N TYR A 121 5.89 14.91 -7.71
CA TYR A 121 4.66 15.29 -8.40
C TYR A 121 4.23 16.72 -8.00
N ASP A 122 3.98 17.56 -9.00
CA ASP A 122 3.72 19.00 -8.86
C ASP A 122 2.31 19.37 -8.37
N ARG A 123 1.47 18.38 -8.10
CA ARG A 123 0.06 18.54 -7.68
C ARG A 123 -0.77 19.35 -8.66
N GLN A 124 -0.45 19.32 -9.96
CA GLN A 124 -1.19 20.06 -10.99
C GLN A 124 -2.68 19.76 -10.95
N ALA A 125 -3.05 18.49 -10.74
CA ALA A 125 -4.45 18.07 -10.69
C ALA A 125 -5.31 18.79 -9.62
N LEU A 126 -4.71 19.30 -8.55
CA LEU A 126 -5.43 20.11 -7.55
C LEU A 126 -5.78 21.53 -8.04
N ARG A 127 -5.22 21.95 -9.18
CA ARG A 127 -5.48 23.26 -9.79
C ARG A 127 -6.39 23.18 -11.01
N ASN A 128 -6.78 21.99 -11.42
CA ASN A 128 -7.70 21.80 -12.53
C ASN A 128 -9.06 22.45 -12.24
N THR A 129 -9.56 23.22 -13.21
CA THR A 129 -10.90 23.79 -13.18
C THR A 129 -11.95 22.75 -13.60
N ALA A 130 -13.23 23.07 -13.40
CA ALA A 130 -14.31 22.21 -13.90
C ALA A 130 -14.29 22.07 -15.43
N GLU A 131 -13.84 23.12 -16.13
CA GLU A 131 -13.68 23.12 -17.58
C GLU A 131 -12.56 22.18 -18.03
N ASP A 132 -11.41 22.18 -17.32
CA ASP A 132 -10.30 21.26 -17.59
C ASP A 132 -10.75 19.81 -17.42
N ILE A 133 -11.47 19.53 -16.34
CA ILE A 133 -12.00 18.18 -16.06
C ILE A 133 -12.97 17.75 -17.16
N ALA A 134 -13.93 18.60 -17.53
CA ALA A 134 -14.89 18.30 -18.61
C ALA A 134 -14.18 18.02 -19.95
N LYS A 135 -13.11 18.76 -20.24
CA LYS A 135 -12.28 18.53 -21.43
C LYS A 135 -11.60 17.15 -21.39
N TYR A 136 -10.96 16.79 -20.28
CA TYR A 136 -10.32 15.48 -20.13
C TYR A 136 -11.32 14.33 -20.28
N GLU A 137 -12.50 14.48 -19.68
CA GLU A 137 -13.59 13.48 -19.80
C GLU A 137 -14.10 13.38 -21.23
N ALA A 138 -14.24 14.49 -21.96
CA ALA A 138 -14.61 14.52 -23.38
C ALA A 138 -13.53 13.85 -24.27
N GLU A 139 -12.26 13.92 -23.89
CA GLU A 139 -11.15 13.20 -24.51
C GLU A 139 -11.15 11.69 -24.17
N GLY A 140 -12.09 11.21 -23.35
CA GLY A 140 -12.20 9.81 -22.91
C GLY A 140 -11.20 9.42 -21.82
N ARG A 141 -10.53 10.38 -21.19
CA ARG A 141 -9.59 10.12 -20.09
C ARG A 141 -10.36 9.69 -18.84
N LYS A 142 -9.87 8.65 -18.17
CA LYS A 142 -10.35 8.21 -16.86
C LYS A 142 -9.38 8.67 -15.78
N PRO A 143 -9.90 9.16 -14.64
CA PRO A 143 -9.00 9.60 -13.58
C PRO A 143 -8.37 8.41 -12.85
N HIS A 144 -7.10 8.51 -12.56
CA HIS A 144 -6.49 7.82 -11.43
C HIS A 144 -6.55 8.73 -10.20
N TYR A 145 -6.37 8.17 -9.00
CA TYR A 145 -6.52 8.95 -7.78
C TYR A 145 -5.26 8.91 -6.94
N ARG A 146 -4.88 10.08 -6.41
CA ARG A 146 -3.75 10.26 -5.51
C ARG A 146 -4.20 10.57 -4.10
N PHE A 147 -3.40 10.14 -3.12
CA PHE A 147 -3.57 10.51 -1.72
C PHE A 147 -2.75 11.76 -1.43
N LYS A 148 -3.41 12.82 -0.94
CA LYS A 148 -2.80 14.09 -0.61
C LYS A 148 -2.03 13.99 0.71
N LEU A 149 -0.71 14.07 0.65
CA LEU A 149 0.15 14.18 1.81
C LEU A 149 0.01 15.58 2.40
N LEU A 150 -0.17 15.68 3.72
CA LEU A 150 -0.16 16.95 4.42
C LEU A 150 1.28 17.41 4.62
N PRO A 151 1.55 18.72 4.60
CA PRO A 151 2.86 19.25 4.92
C PRO A 151 3.27 18.88 6.35
N GLY A 152 4.57 18.75 6.56
CA GLY A 152 5.16 18.47 7.86
C GLY A 152 6.01 17.23 7.90
N GLU A 153 6.54 16.94 9.07
CA GLU A 153 7.40 15.79 9.31
C GLU A 153 6.59 14.54 9.64
N ILE A 154 6.93 13.43 8.97
CA ILE A 154 6.41 12.09 9.26
C ILE A 154 7.49 11.35 10.04
N LYS A 155 7.25 11.11 11.33
CA LYS A 155 8.21 10.47 12.23
C LYS A 155 7.66 9.20 12.83
N TRP A 156 8.54 8.21 12.98
CA TRP A 156 8.26 7.01 13.77
C TRP A 156 9.56 6.44 14.34
N ASN A 157 9.43 5.60 15.36
CA ASN A 157 10.56 4.88 15.91
C ASN A 157 10.60 3.47 15.33
N ASP A 158 11.57 3.22 14.44
CA ASP A 158 11.82 1.89 13.87
C ASP A 158 12.63 1.05 14.85
N MET A 159 12.24 -0.22 15.05
CA MET A 159 12.90 -1.10 16.02
C MET A 159 14.34 -1.43 15.67
N VAL A 160 14.72 -1.31 14.38
CA VAL A 160 16.07 -1.64 13.89
C VAL A 160 16.89 -0.38 13.64
N ARG A 161 16.24 0.67 13.07
CA ARG A 161 16.90 1.91 12.64
C ARG A 161 16.83 3.05 13.67
N GLY A 162 16.01 2.91 14.72
CA GLY A 162 15.72 4.00 15.65
C GLY A 162 14.76 5.03 15.05
N GLU A 163 14.92 6.29 15.38
CA GLU A 163 14.06 7.35 14.85
C GLU A 163 14.24 7.52 13.34
N VAL A 164 13.14 7.45 12.62
CA VAL A 164 13.06 7.69 11.17
C VAL A 164 12.16 8.90 10.93
N CYS A 165 12.63 9.84 10.09
CA CYS A 165 11.94 11.07 9.77
C CYS A 165 11.92 11.30 8.26
N TYR A 166 10.75 11.67 7.73
CA TYR A 166 10.57 12.14 6.35
C TYR A 166 9.82 13.46 6.33
N GLU A 167 10.25 14.36 5.46
CA GLU A 167 9.54 15.60 5.17
C GLU A 167 8.51 15.30 4.06
N ALA A 168 7.22 15.47 4.35
CA ALA A 168 6.15 15.15 3.40
C ALA A 168 6.23 15.97 2.10
N GLU A 169 6.80 17.16 2.16
CA GLU A 169 7.02 18.04 1.00
C GLU A 169 8.03 17.48 0.00
N LYS A 170 8.92 16.62 0.46
CA LYS A 170 9.92 15.93 -0.39
C LYS A 170 9.40 14.62 -0.98
N LEU A 171 8.14 14.27 -0.70
CA LEU A 171 7.48 13.07 -1.21
C LEU A 171 6.41 13.43 -2.24
N SER A 172 6.26 12.56 -3.24
CA SER A 172 5.13 12.64 -4.18
C SER A 172 3.87 12.08 -3.53
N ASP A 173 2.72 12.72 -3.77
CA ASP A 173 1.43 12.14 -3.42
C ASP A 173 1.27 10.78 -4.13
N PRO A 174 1.14 9.67 -3.40
CA PRO A 174 1.10 8.35 -4.03
C PRO A 174 -0.21 8.12 -4.77
N ILE A 175 -0.13 7.43 -5.91
CA ILE A 175 -1.34 6.91 -6.58
C ILE A 175 -1.87 5.77 -5.71
N VAL A 176 -3.16 5.81 -5.39
CA VAL A 176 -3.82 4.83 -4.53
C VAL A 176 -4.93 4.04 -5.25
N ILE A 177 -5.46 4.59 -6.35
CA ILE A 177 -6.47 3.94 -7.21
C ILE A 177 -6.09 4.20 -8.66
N ARG A 178 -6.11 3.15 -9.48
CA ARG A 178 -5.88 3.25 -10.92
C ARG A 178 -7.12 3.71 -11.67
N GLU A 179 -6.96 4.02 -12.96
CA GLU A 179 -8.03 4.40 -13.90
C GLU A 179 -9.11 3.32 -14.05
N ASP A 180 -8.75 2.04 -13.90
CA ASP A 180 -9.67 0.90 -13.92
C ASP A 180 -10.43 0.70 -12.60
N GLY A 181 -10.22 1.60 -11.62
CA GLY A 181 -10.81 1.52 -10.28
C GLY A 181 -10.11 0.55 -9.33
N SER A 182 -9.06 -0.14 -9.76
CA SER A 182 -8.32 -1.07 -8.90
C SER A 182 -7.48 -0.34 -7.86
N PHE A 183 -7.47 -0.87 -6.63
CA PHE A 183 -6.67 -0.34 -5.54
C PHE A 183 -5.20 -0.71 -5.70
N LEU A 184 -4.33 0.27 -5.52
CA LEU A 184 -2.90 0.02 -5.36
C LEU A 184 -2.57 -0.37 -3.92
N TYR A 185 -1.45 -1.07 -3.75
CA TYR A 185 -1.01 -1.70 -2.49
C TYR A 185 -1.16 -0.81 -1.24
N HIS A 186 -0.81 0.48 -1.33
CA HIS A 186 -0.75 1.36 -0.16
C HIS A 186 -2.10 1.50 0.55
N LEU A 187 -3.18 1.77 -0.18
CA LEU A 187 -4.49 2.04 0.43
C LEU A 187 -5.08 0.80 1.13
N PRO A 188 -5.20 -0.37 0.50
CA PRO A 188 -5.63 -1.58 1.17
C PRO A 188 -4.75 -1.95 2.37
N SER A 189 -3.43 -1.78 2.26
CA SER A 189 -2.50 -2.13 3.34
C SER A 189 -2.68 -1.26 4.57
N VAL A 190 -2.84 0.06 4.40
CA VAL A 190 -3.08 0.99 5.52
C VAL A 190 -4.43 0.71 6.18
N ILE A 191 -5.48 0.50 5.38
CA ILE A 191 -6.81 0.17 5.91
C ILE A 191 -6.78 -1.19 6.64
N ALA A 192 -6.03 -2.16 6.10
CA ALA A 192 -5.88 -3.48 6.71
C ALA A 192 -5.22 -3.44 8.09
N VAL A 193 -4.32 -2.50 8.35
CA VAL A 193 -3.73 -2.32 9.68
C VAL A 193 -4.79 -2.06 10.73
N SER A 194 -5.84 -1.30 10.41
CA SER A 194 -6.91 -0.97 11.34
C SER A 194 -7.69 -2.19 11.83
N TYR A 195 -7.98 -3.17 10.96
CA TYR A 195 -8.72 -4.37 11.37
C TYR A 195 -7.84 -5.51 11.86
N THR A 196 -6.55 -5.49 11.57
CA THR A 196 -5.59 -6.47 12.10
C THR A 196 -4.98 -6.02 13.43
N HIS A 197 -5.30 -4.81 13.89
CA HIS A 197 -4.76 -4.19 15.10
C HIS A 197 -3.22 -4.16 15.13
N LEU A 198 -2.59 -4.12 13.94
CA LEU A 198 -1.15 -3.94 13.82
C LEU A 198 -0.83 -2.45 13.91
N ARG A 199 0.13 -2.11 14.72
CA ARG A 199 0.75 -0.78 14.71
C ARG A 199 1.93 -0.80 13.74
N ALA A 200 2.20 0.33 13.08
CA ALA A 200 3.27 0.42 12.09
C ALA A 200 4.66 0.03 12.66
N HIS A 201 4.89 0.31 13.94
CA HIS A 201 6.13 -0.03 14.64
C HIS A 201 6.20 -1.49 15.14
N GLU A 202 5.14 -2.26 15.00
CA GLU A 202 5.07 -3.69 15.37
C GLU A 202 5.35 -4.60 14.17
N THR A 203 5.55 -4.03 13.00
CA THR A 203 5.87 -4.76 11.79
C THR A 203 7.35 -4.60 11.45
N LEU A 204 8.09 -5.70 11.43
CA LEU A 204 9.38 -5.74 10.76
C LEU A 204 9.12 -5.72 9.26
N SER A 205 9.09 -4.55 8.68
CA SER A 205 8.95 -4.35 7.23
C SER A 205 10.31 -4.33 6.55
#